data_df05bb91a78080a874b857c3dbe4a044
#
_entry.id   df05bb91a78080a874b857c3dbe4a044
#
_cell.length_a   1.000
_cell.length_b   1.000
_cell.length_c   1.000
_cell.angle_alpha   90.00
_cell.angle_beta   90.00
_cell.angle_gamma   90.00
#
_symmetry.space_group_name_H-M   'P 1'
#
loop_
_entity.id
_entity.type
_entity.pdbx_description
1 polymer ?
#
loop_
_entity_poly.entity_id
_entity_poly.type
_entity_poly.pdbx_seq_one_letter_code
_entity_poly.pdbx_strand_id
1 'polypeptide(L)'
;MKGIRRVIAVFVMMAMVIGVASFSGKEVSATENFRITAPESNSLIGAGHFDIKWTNSETKNVKTYRVYMDKKKVGETTDNKLDCYTTKVATHSAYVEVEYVDGTSDKTATISFAVSKKGLGLATDMGAKINLKDMKCSWYYNWGNNPSSGSQYQNVEFVPMLWRERNQATIKRKLNGYVESGYKYVLAFNEPDMSKQCNMSVDEVFNLWPAMMNDNINVSSPVTATWPTASEDWFIPFMEKIDADKNLDVDFISIHCYPDGWDGGVEMATWFVTDVVDKAGEKYHKPIWITEFSKRIFSSNALSAKKTAEFWKAVMPLLDEREYVERYAGFCFNNEATGLWLYKTGKLTEAGEVYRDYGNPKINNDTKNDETTKKPETTTKAQVPIAKNVKLARAKVVKATKSKKSRKVRITLKKVKKATKYQVQISKKKAFKKVLVSKTVKKVKFTFKSRKLSGKTLYVRARAIAYVKKTKISGKWSKVKKVKITGK
;
A
#
# COMPACT_ATOMS: atom_id res chain seq x y z
N MET A 1 -18.16 6.79 23.44
CA MET A 1 -18.16 7.91 22.45
C MET A 1 -17.00 7.77 21.45
N LYS A 2 -16.87 6.58 20.82
CA LYS A 2 -15.79 6.25 19.85
C LYS A 2 -16.18 6.46 18.38
N GLY A 3 -17.40 6.94 18.11
CA GLY A 3 -17.98 6.94 16.77
C GLY A 3 -17.70 8.14 15.86
N ILE A 4 -16.97 9.17 16.29
CA ILE A 4 -16.94 10.44 15.54
C ILE A 4 -15.56 10.78 14.92
N ARG A 5 -14.50 10.04 15.24
CA ARG A 5 -13.15 10.34 14.69
C ARG A 5 -12.74 9.59 13.42
N ARG A 6 -13.53 8.61 12.96
CA ARG A 6 -13.14 7.73 11.83
C ARG A 6 -13.75 8.07 10.47
N VAL A 7 -14.47 9.18 10.30
CA VAL A 7 -15.22 9.51 9.05
C VAL A 7 -14.61 10.68 8.27
N ILE A 8 -13.46 11.24 8.63
CA ILE A 8 -12.87 12.36 7.90
C ILE A 8 -11.66 11.93 7.08
N ALA A 9 -11.88 10.99 6.17
CA ALA A 9 -10.97 10.70 5.05
C ALA A 9 -11.75 10.54 3.74
N VAL A 10 -12.84 11.30 3.54
CA VAL A 10 -13.56 11.31 2.27
C VAL A 10 -14.01 12.75 1.96
N PHE A 11 -13.47 13.29 0.87
CA PHE A 11 -13.97 14.42 0.07
C PHE A 11 -14.26 15.76 0.79
N VAL A 12 -13.32 16.70 0.67
CA VAL A 12 -13.65 18.10 0.54
C VAL A 12 -13.16 18.61 -0.82
N MET A 13 -14.04 18.50 -1.81
CA MET A 13 -14.13 19.46 -2.89
C MET A 13 -15.17 20.49 -2.44
N MET A 14 -14.76 21.71 -2.10
CA MET A 14 -15.61 22.88 -2.33
C MET A 14 -14.81 24.20 -2.25
N ALA A 15 -14.92 24.88 -3.36
CA ALA A 15 -14.94 26.31 -3.65
C ALA A 15 -14.04 27.28 -2.88
N MET A 16 -13.20 27.93 -3.67
CA MET A 16 -12.46 29.17 -3.41
C MET A 16 -13.38 30.35 -3.05
N VAL A 17 -12.96 31.11 -2.05
CA VAL A 17 -13.11 32.55 -2.05
C VAL A 17 -11.72 33.15 -1.83
N ILE A 18 -11.30 33.97 -2.79
CA ILE A 18 -10.00 34.61 -2.86
C ILE A 18 -10.06 35.87 -1.98
N GLY A 19 -9.28 35.82 -0.90
CA GLY A 19 -8.86 37.04 -0.19
C GLY A 19 -7.35 37.18 -0.39
N VAL A 20 -6.95 37.99 -1.34
CA VAL A 20 -5.54 38.36 -1.55
C VAL A 20 -5.18 39.42 -0.52
N ALA A 21 -4.57 38.98 0.59
CA ALA A 21 -3.79 39.88 1.43
C ALA A 21 -2.33 39.79 0.96
N SER A 22 -1.85 40.88 0.40
CA SER A 22 -0.47 41.08 -0.03
C SER A 22 0.43 41.08 1.21
N PHE A 23 1.11 39.99 1.48
CA PHE A 23 2.21 39.96 2.43
C PHE A 23 3.51 40.29 1.69
N SER A 24 4.14 41.42 2.04
CA SER A 24 5.50 41.73 1.68
C SER A 24 6.44 40.75 2.42
N GLY A 25 6.93 39.75 1.70
CA GLY A 25 7.81 38.74 2.28
C GLY A 25 9.19 39.30 2.49
N LYS A 26 9.60 39.50 3.73
CA LYS A 26 10.99 39.31 4.14
C LYS A 26 11.25 37.80 4.16
N GLU A 27 12.26 37.34 3.43
CA GLU A 27 12.76 35.98 3.59
C GLU A 27 13.21 35.78 5.05
N VAL A 28 12.50 34.90 5.76
CA VAL A 28 12.83 34.56 7.14
C VAL A 28 13.90 33.50 7.09
N SER A 29 15.12 33.84 7.52
CA SER A 29 16.21 32.91 7.78
C SER A 29 15.74 31.89 8.80
N ALA A 30 15.78 30.57 8.44
CA ALA A 30 15.47 29.51 9.37
C ALA A 30 16.45 29.56 10.56
N THR A 31 15.96 29.83 11.76
CA THR A 31 16.78 29.88 12.97
C THR A 31 17.07 28.45 13.43
N GLU A 32 18.26 28.19 13.98
CA GLU A 32 18.62 26.90 14.59
C GLU A 32 17.63 26.51 15.72
N ASN A 33 16.93 27.49 16.24
CA ASN A 33 15.99 27.41 17.34
C ASN A 33 14.61 26.84 16.96
N PHE A 34 14.22 26.94 15.68
CA PHE A 34 12.95 26.39 15.18
C PHE A 34 13.20 25.48 13.99
N ARG A 35 13.21 24.16 14.23
CA ARG A 35 13.54 23.16 13.21
C ARG A 35 12.73 21.88 13.35
N ILE A 36 12.49 21.19 12.22
CA ILE A 36 11.96 19.84 12.21
C ILE A 36 13.02 18.86 12.71
N THR A 37 12.63 17.96 13.61
CA THR A 37 13.46 16.91 14.20
C THR A 37 13.09 15.50 13.72
N ALA A 38 11.86 15.32 13.20
CA ALA A 38 11.43 14.09 12.54
C ALA A 38 10.35 14.42 11.47
N PRO A 39 10.37 13.75 10.31
CA PRO A 39 11.46 12.88 9.82
C PRO A 39 12.79 13.65 9.68
N GLU A 40 13.90 12.92 9.81
CA GLU A 40 15.21 13.53 9.49
C GLU A 40 15.27 13.90 8.02
N SER A 41 15.94 15.01 7.70
CA SER A 41 16.15 15.41 6.31
C SER A 41 16.90 14.32 5.55
N ASN A 42 16.41 14.00 4.34
CA ASN A 42 16.94 12.94 3.49
C ASN A 42 16.78 11.51 4.05
N SER A 43 15.88 11.30 5.02
CA SER A 43 15.55 9.96 5.53
C SER A 43 14.58 9.21 4.65
N LEU A 44 14.52 7.89 4.84
CA LEU A 44 13.52 6.98 4.27
C LEU A 44 12.59 6.50 5.38
N ILE A 45 11.31 6.77 5.27
CA ILE A 45 10.29 6.38 6.25
C ILE A 45 9.25 5.42 5.66
N GLY A 46 8.57 4.68 6.53
CA GLY A 46 7.45 3.80 6.17
C GLY A 46 6.23 4.60 5.70
N ALA A 47 5.50 4.05 4.74
CA ALA A 47 4.19 4.56 4.37
C ALA A 47 3.19 4.37 5.53
N GLY A 48 2.10 5.15 5.54
CA GLY A 48 1.08 5.15 6.57
C GLY A 48 1.20 6.34 7.51
N HIS A 49 0.96 6.13 8.80
CA HIS A 49 1.04 7.14 9.84
C HIS A 49 2.48 7.41 10.30
N PHE A 50 2.86 8.67 10.40
CA PHE A 50 4.14 9.13 10.92
C PHE A 50 4.01 10.52 11.54
N ASP A 51 4.88 10.83 12.51
CA ASP A 51 4.89 12.16 13.11
C ASP A 51 5.83 13.09 12.37
N ILE A 52 5.38 14.30 12.06
CA ILE A 52 6.26 15.45 11.86
C ILE A 52 6.47 16.08 13.24
N LYS A 53 7.72 16.09 13.72
CA LYS A 53 8.11 16.65 15.03
C LYS A 53 9.07 17.81 14.82
N TRP A 54 9.02 18.79 15.72
CA TRP A 54 9.90 19.96 15.70
C TRP A 54 10.27 20.42 17.08
N THR A 55 11.31 21.21 17.16
CA THR A 55 11.69 22.00 18.34
C THR A 55 11.46 23.47 18.05
N ASN A 56 11.02 24.21 19.05
CA ASN A 56 10.95 25.66 19.03
C ASN A 56 11.42 26.15 20.41
N SER A 57 12.58 26.78 20.46
CA SER A 57 13.16 27.32 21.70
C SER A 57 12.88 28.81 21.91
N GLU A 58 12.03 29.43 21.08
CA GLU A 58 11.58 30.78 21.31
C GLU A 58 10.77 30.88 22.60
N THR A 59 11.00 31.97 23.35
CA THR A 59 10.30 32.23 24.62
C THR A 59 8.89 32.83 24.44
N LYS A 60 8.51 33.11 23.19
CA LYS A 60 7.21 33.68 22.85
C LYS A 60 6.09 32.66 23.03
N ASN A 61 4.93 33.13 23.48
CA ASN A 61 3.75 32.29 23.61
C ASN A 61 3.23 31.87 22.22
N VAL A 62 3.20 30.56 21.98
CA VAL A 62 2.68 29.99 20.76
C VAL A 62 1.17 30.05 20.72
N LYS A 63 0.61 30.62 19.63
CA LYS A 63 -0.82 30.57 19.34
C LYS A 63 -1.17 29.28 18.57
N THR A 64 -0.42 28.93 17.54
CA THR A 64 -0.61 27.71 16.76
C THR A 64 0.60 27.40 15.88
N TYR A 65 0.82 26.11 15.64
CA TYR A 65 1.69 25.62 14.57
C TYR A 65 0.83 25.17 13.39
N ARG A 66 1.25 25.49 12.16
CA ARG A 66 0.67 25.00 10.91
C ARG A 66 1.69 24.14 10.20
N VAL A 67 1.34 22.89 9.93
CA VAL A 67 2.23 21.91 9.30
C VAL A 67 1.89 21.78 7.83
N TYR A 68 2.91 21.82 7.00
CA TYR A 68 2.79 21.70 5.55
C TYR A 68 3.58 20.51 5.03
N MET A 69 2.98 19.75 4.11
CA MET A 69 3.62 18.69 3.34
C MET A 69 3.34 18.91 1.85
N ASP A 70 4.37 18.84 1.00
CA ASP A 70 4.28 19.12 -0.44
C ASP A 70 3.59 20.47 -0.74
N LYS A 71 3.91 21.49 0.05
CA LYS A 71 3.33 22.85 -0.02
C LYS A 71 1.83 22.94 0.34
N LYS A 72 1.21 21.86 0.83
CA LYS A 72 -0.19 21.85 1.28
C LYS A 72 -0.24 21.78 2.81
N LYS A 73 -1.08 22.61 3.44
CA LYS A 73 -1.34 22.51 4.88
C LYS A 73 -1.99 21.14 5.17
N VAL A 74 -1.36 20.34 6.04
CA VAL A 74 -1.84 19.01 6.44
C VAL A 74 -2.47 19.01 7.82
N GLY A 75 -2.24 20.06 8.61
CA GLY A 75 -2.89 20.21 9.89
C GLY A 75 -2.37 21.41 10.68
N GLU A 76 -2.94 21.59 11.86
CA GLU A 76 -2.51 22.59 12.84
C GLU A 76 -2.66 22.04 14.27
N THR A 77 -1.81 22.50 15.18
CA THR A 77 -1.73 22.02 16.57
C THR A 77 -1.04 23.06 17.44
N THR A 78 -1.16 22.93 18.75
CA THR A 78 -0.34 23.64 19.75
C THR A 78 0.81 22.77 20.28
N ASP A 79 0.80 21.48 19.98
CA ASP A 79 1.87 20.53 20.34
C ASP A 79 3.05 20.66 19.38
N ASN A 80 4.22 20.13 19.78
CA ASN A 80 5.43 20.09 18.98
C ASN A 80 5.50 18.89 18.03
N LYS A 81 4.34 18.33 17.67
CA LYS A 81 4.20 17.24 16.70
C LYS A 81 2.83 17.23 16.04
N LEU A 82 2.76 16.68 14.85
CA LEU A 82 1.51 16.36 14.17
C LEU A 82 1.61 14.97 13.56
N ASP A 83 0.61 14.12 13.80
CA ASP A 83 0.46 12.86 13.08
C ASP A 83 0.02 13.13 11.64
N CYS A 84 0.78 12.63 10.70
CA CYS A 84 0.57 12.74 9.27
C CYS A 84 0.38 11.37 8.64
N TYR A 85 -0.30 11.31 7.51
CA TYR A 85 -0.55 10.06 6.80
C TYR A 85 -0.28 10.20 5.30
N THR A 86 0.46 9.24 4.72
CA THR A 86 0.58 9.08 3.27
C THR A 86 0.97 7.66 2.88
N THR A 87 0.38 7.16 1.80
CA THR A 87 0.78 5.90 1.15
C THR A 87 1.47 6.13 -0.19
N LYS A 88 1.70 7.39 -0.55
CA LYS A 88 2.33 7.75 -1.82
C LYS A 88 3.84 7.53 -1.76
N VAL A 89 4.33 6.58 -2.55
CA VAL A 89 5.77 6.32 -2.71
C VAL A 89 6.40 7.45 -3.53
N ALA A 90 7.05 8.38 -2.86
CA ALA A 90 7.68 9.55 -3.47
C ALA A 90 8.68 10.20 -2.51
N THR A 91 9.45 11.17 -3.00
CA THR A 91 10.10 12.18 -2.16
C THR A 91 9.07 13.24 -1.82
N HIS A 92 8.96 13.56 -0.54
CA HIS A 92 8.08 14.57 0.03
C HIS A 92 8.90 15.71 0.63
N SER A 93 8.27 16.86 0.79
CA SER A 93 8.84 18.00 1.50
C SER A 93 7.94 18.40 2.67
N ALA A 94 8.53 18.89 3.76
CA ALA A 94 7.76 19.43 4.88
C ALA A 94 8.40 20.67 5.49
N TYR A 95 7.54 21.55 6.01
CA TYR A 95 7.92 22.67 6.86
C TYR A 95 6.80 22.98 7.85
N VAL A 96 7.14 23.69 8.93
CA VAL A 96 6.19 24.12 9.95
C VAL A 96 6.26 25.64 10.06
N GLU A 97 5.11 26.28 10.12
CA GLU A 97 4.95 27.70 10.44
C GLU A 97 4.41 27.83 11.87
N VAL A 98 4.91 28.78 12.63
CA VAL A 98 4.39 29.14 13.94
C VAL A 98 3.78 30.55 13.89
N GLU A 99 2.64 30.72 14.53
CA GLU A 99 2.03 32.01 14.83
C GLU A 99 2.07 32.20 16.35
N TYR A 100 2.62 33.32 16.79
CA TYR A 100 2.68 33.66 18.20
C TYR A 100 1.49 34.53 18.62
N VAL A 101 1.22 34.59 19.92
CA VAL A 101 0.10 35.40 20.47
C VAL A 101 0.30 36.89 20.22
N ASP A 102 1.54 37.36 20.12
CA ASP A 102 1.89 38.76 19.80
C ASP A 102 1.65 39.12 18.31
N GLY A 103 1.15 38.18 17.49
CA GLY A 103 0.88 38.36 16.07
C GLY A 103 2.11 38.16 15.17
N THR A 104 3.30 37.91 15.73
CA THR A 104 4.49 37.57 14.94
C THR A 104 4.44 36.12 14.49
N SER A 105 5.25 35.75 13.48
CA SER A 105 5.32 34.41 12.95
C SER A 105 6.76 34.04 12.55
N ASP A 106 7.04 32.74 12.54
CA ASP A 106 8.30 32.17 12.05
C ASP A 106 8.04 30.87 11.30
N LYS A 107 9.09 30.32 10.67
CA LYS A 107 9.00 29.14 9.80
C LYS A 107 10.27 28.32 9.84
N THR A 108 10.14 27.00 9.93
CA THR A 108 11.31 26.09 9.81
C THR A 108 11.89 26.09 8.40
N ALA A 109 13.14 25.68 8.26
CA ALA A 109 13.66 25.24 6.98
C ALA A 109 12.79 24.10 6.41
N THR A 110 12.67 24.04 5.09
CA THR A 110 12.01 22.93 4.42
C THR A 110 12.95 21.72 4.40
N ILE A 111 12.47 20.59 4.89
CA ILE A 111 13.16 19.32 4.78
C ILE A 111 12.60 18.50 3.61
N SER A 112 13.39 17.53 3.13
CA SER A 112 12.95 16.50 2.18
C SER A 112 13.14 15.12 2.80
N PHE A 113 12.17 14.20 2.56
CA PHE A 113 12.25 12.81 2.99
C PHE A 113 11.57 11.92 1.97
N ALA A 114 11.93 10.63 1.94
CA ALA A 114 11.32 9.65 1.06
C ALA A 114 10.35 8.77 1.81
N VAL A 115 9.24 8.39 1.16
CA VAL A 115 8.26 7.42 1.68
C VAL A 115 8.32 6.15 0.85
N SER A 116 8.37 4.99 1.51
CA SER A 116 8.36 3.67 0.88
C SER A 116 7.42 2.71 1.60
N LYS A 117 6.79 1.82 0.86
CA LYS A 117 5.97 0.71 1.38
C LYS A 117 6.81 -0.53 1.69
N LYS A 118 8.06 -0.57 1.19
CA LYS A 118 8.93 -1.75 1.19
C LYS A 118 9.56 -1.98 2.54
N GLY A 119 9.36 -3.18 3.08
CA GLY A 119 9.94 -3.66 4.34
C GLY A 119 10.44 -5.09 4.24
N LEU A 120 10.79 -5.70 5.38
CA LEU A 120 11.21 -7.09 5.47
C LEU A 120 10.67 -7.77 6.74
N GLY A 121 10.25 -9.03 6.60
CA GLY A 121 10.17 -9.96 7.71
C GLY A 121 11.55 -10.56 7.95
N LEU A 122 12.18 -10.24 9.08
CA LEU A 122 13.61 -10.54 9.32
C LEU A 122 13.81 -11.47 10.52
N ALA A 123 14.02 -12.75 10.26
CA ALA A 123 14.33 -13.75 11.29
C ALA A 123 15.78 -13.63 11.76
N THR A 124 16.05 -12.73 12.69
CA THR A 124 17.40 -12.50 13.23
C THR A 124 17.90 -13.63 14.13
N ASP A 125 17.00 -14.31 14.80
CA ASP A 125 17.27 -15.51 15.62
C ASP A 125 17.79 -16.68 14.77
N MET A 126 17.46 -16.75 13.49
CA MET A 126 17.98 -17.71 12.54
C MET A 126 19.35 -17.34 11.95
N GLY A 127 20.00 -16.30 12.47
CA GLY A 127 21.33 -15.86 12.03
C GLY A 127 21.34 -15.11 10.70
N ALA A 128 20.25 -14.44 10.37
CA ALA A 128 20.17 -13.60 9.18
C ALA A 128 21.23 -12.48 9.21
N LYS A 129 22.08 -12.44 8.18
CA LYS A 129 23.14 -11.44 8.02
C LYS A 129 22.76 -10.51 6.87
N ILE A 130 21.86 -9.57 7.13
CA ILE A 130 21.42 -8.59 6.13
C ILE A 130 21.46 -7.17 6.71
N ASN A 131 21.86 -6.22 5.89
CA ASN A 131 21.78 -4.81 6.21
C ASN A 131 20.50 -4.22 5.62
N LEU A 132 19.59 -3.75 6.46
CA LEU A 132 18.30 -3.20 6.03
C LEU A 132 18.43 -1.90 5.24
N LYS A 133 19.48 -1.09 5.53
CA LYS A 133 19.77 0.13 4.75
C LYS A 133 20.17 -0.23 3.32
N ASP A 134 21.01 -1.25 3.15
CA ASP A 134 21.44 -1.71 1.83
C ASP A 134 20.25 -2.26 1.04
N MET A 135 19.31 -2.91 1.73
CA MET A 135 18.03 -3.38 1.14
C MET A 135 17.05 -2.23 0.87
N LYS A 136 17.36 -1.01 1.33
CA LYS A 136 16.50 0.17 1.17
C LYS A 136 15.08 -0.07 1.67
N CYS A 137 14.96 -0.73 2.82
CA CYS A 137 13.71 -0.95 3.51
C CYS A 137 13.43 0.21 4.45
N SER A 138 12.18 0.66 4.50
CA SER A 138 11.71 1.70 5.40
C SER A 138 11.25 1.16 6.74
N TRP A 139 10.90 -0.12 6.80
CA TRP A 139 10.42 -0.79 8.00
C TRP A 139 10.78 -2.28 8.00
N TYR A 140 10.70 -2.90 9.19
CA TYR A 140 10.83 -4.34 9.35
C TYR A 140 10.09 -4.83 10.59
N TYR A 141 9.85 -6.13 10.66
CA TYR A 141 9.45 -6.84 11.86
C TYR A 141 10.21 -8.16 11.96
N ASN A 142 10.22 -8.76 13.15
CA ASN A 142 10.99 -9.98 13.44
C ASN A 142 10.16 -11.01 14.22
N TRP A 143 8.84 -10.97 14.09
CA TRP A 143 7.86 -11.77 14.84
C TRP A 143 7.91 -11.57 16.36
N GLY A 144 8.74 -10.69 16.85
CA GLY A 144 8.97 -10.41 18.27
C GLY A 144 8.41 -9.07 18.73
N ASN A 145 8.61 -8.82 20.03
CA ASN A 145 8.13 -7.62 20.71
C ASN A 145 9.16 -6.48 20.68
N ASN A 146 10.44 -6.78 20.43
CA ASN A 146 11.54 -5.84 20.52
C ASN A 146 12.32 -5.77 19.20
N PRO A 147 12.89 -4.60 18.88
CA PRO A 147 13.72 -4.47 17.70
C PRO A 147 14.98 -5.33 17.81
N SER A 148 15.49 -5.75 16.67
CA SER A 148 16.76 -6.45 16.58
C SER A 148 17.93 -5.53 16.94
N SER A 149 18.91 -6.04 17.67
CA SER A 149 20.13 -5.30 18.04
C SER A 149 21.12 -5.24 16.86
N GLY A 150 21.82 -4.11 16.72
CA GLY A 150 22.87 -3.93 15.74
C GLY A 150 22.70 -2.68 14.88
N SER A 151 23.83 -2.14 14.39
CA SER A 151 23.87 -0.92 13.58
C SER A 151 23.17 -1.07 12.23
N GLN A 152 23.09 -2.31 11.69
CA GLN A 152 22.41 -2.61 10.44
C GLN A 152 20.89 -2.42 10.48
N TYR A 153 20.29 -2.27 11.67
CA TYR A 153 18.85 -2.05 11.87
C TYR A 153 18.52 -0.62 12.28
N GLN A 154 19.53 0.20 12.58
CA GLN A 154 19.34 1.58 13.01
C GLN A 154 18.68 2.43 11.92
N ASN A 155 17.80 3.32 12.34
CA ASN A 155 17.04 4.25 11.48
C ASN A 155 16.10 3.54 10.46
N VAL A 156 15.74 2.29 10.74
CA VAL A 156 14.68 1.57 10.03
C VAL A 156 13.57 1.28 11.02
N GLU A 157 12.34 1.67 10.68
CA GLU A 157 11.19 1.51 11.58
C GLU A 157 10.98 0.03 11.94
N PHE A 158 10.98 -0.27 13.25
CA PHE A 158 10.58 -1.58 13.75
C PHE A 158 9.09 -1.60 14.07
N VAL A 159 8.40 -2.66 13.67
CA VAL A 159 7.00 -2.90 14.01
C VAL A 159 6.90 -4.12 14.93
N PRO A 160 6.49 -3.97 16.20
CA PRO A 160 6.36 -5.09 17.12
C PRO A 160 5.20 -6.00 16.73
N MET A 161 5.28 -7.28 17.13
CA MET A 161 4.23 -8.27 16.91
C MET A 161 3.83 -8.96 18.21
N LEU A 162 2.53 -9.06 18.47
CA LEU A 162 1.93 -9.91 19.49
C LEU A 162 1.67 -11.30 18.88
N TRP A 163 2.72 -12.08 18.70
CA TRP A 163 2.70 -13.33 17.93
C TRP A 163 1.68 -14.37 18.44
N ARG A 164 1.62 -14.56 19.77
CA ARG A 164 0.75 -15.57 20.42
C ARG A 164 0.43 -15.17 21.86
N GLU A 165 -0.19 -14.03 22.05
CA GLU A 165 -0.51 -13.58 23.40
C GLU A 165 -1.89 -14.11 23.83
N ARG A 166 -1.98 -14.79 24.98
CA ARG A 166 -3.22 -15.43 25.45
C ARG A 166 -3.82 -14.77 26.68
N ASN A 167 -3.25 -13.66 27.16
CA ASN A 167 -3.69 -12.99 28.37
C ASN A 167 -4.00 -11.52 28.10
N GLN A 168 -5.25 -11.10 28.37
CA GLN A 168 -5.71 -9.74 28.13
C GLN A 168 -4.90 -8.67 28.89
N ALA A 169 -4.54 -8.91 30.15
CA ALA A 169 -3.76 -7.96 30.93
C ALA A 169 -2.34 -7.78 30.35
N THR A 170 -1.75 -8.86 29.88
CA THR A 170 -0.45 -8.82 29.20
C THR A 170 -0.52 -8.08 27.87
N ILE A 171 -1.58 -8.30 27.08
CA ILE A 171 -1.83 -7.56 25.83
C ILE A 171 -1.90 -6.06 26.11
N LYS A 172 -2.76 -5.63 27.04
CA LYS A 172 -2.92 -4.20 27.40
C LYS A 172 -1.61 -3.58 27.86
N ARG A 173 -0.87 -4.27 28.75
CA ARG A 173 0.44 -3.78 29.22
C ARG A 173 1.44 -3.60 28.07
N LYS A 174 1.53 -4.58 27.15
CA LYS A 174 2.43 -4.48 25.99
C LYS A 174 2.03 -3.35 25.06
N LEU A 175 0.74 -3.21 24.75
CA LEU A 175 0.25 -2.12 23.90
C LEU A 175 0.56 -0.75 24.49
N ASN A 176 0.34 -0.56 25.80
CA ASN A 176 0.70 0.67 26.47
C ASN A 176 2.20 0.95 26.39
N GLY A 177 3.04 -0.06 26.63
CA GLY A 177 4.50 0.08 26.48
C GLY A 177 4.93 0.41 25.04
N TYR A 178 4.23 -0.08 24.03
CA TYR A 178 4.49 0.30 22.62
C TYR A 178 4.09 1.75 22.36
N VAL A 179 2.95 2.20 22.86
CA VAL A 179 2.51 3.61 22.78
C VAL A 179 3.51 4.53 23.44
N GLU A 180 3.95 4.20 24.66
CA GLU A 180 4.96 4.95 25.42
C GLU A 180 6.31 5.01 24.68
N SER A 181 6.66 3.93 24.00
CA SER A 181 7.87 3.86 23.15
C SER A 181 7.72 4.57 21.80
N GLY A 182 6.55 5.12 21.49
CA GLY A 182 6.29 5.89 20.26
C GLY A 182 5.97 5.07 19.03
N TYR A 183 5.71 3.76 19.17
CA TYR A 183 5.28 2.93 18.03
C TYR A 183 3.89 3.35 17.54
N LYS A 184 3.72 3.38 16.23
CA LYS A 184 2.45 3.71 15.57
C LYS A 184 1.63 2.49 15.18
N TYR A 185 2.26 1.32 15.12
CA TYR A 185 1.68 0.09 14.62
C TYR A 185 2.10 -1.11 15.46
N VAL A 186 1.21 -2.10 15.51
CA VAL A 186 1.49 -3.43 16.07
C VAL A 186 0.83 -4.49 15.21
N LEU A 187 1.57 -5.57 14.93
CA LEU A 187 1.03 -6.77 14.28
C LEU A 187 0.39 -7.68 15.31
N ALA A 188 -0.77 -8.23 14.97
CA ALA A 188 -1.47 -9.18 15.82
C ALA A 188 -1.13 -10.64 15.43
N PHE A 189 -1.69 -11.58 16.12
CA PHE A 189 -1.53 -13.04 16.07
C PHE A 189 -1.10 -13.62 14.71
N ASN A 190 0.01 -14.39 14.72
CA ASN A 190 0.60 -14.98 13.52
C ASN A 190 0.01 -16.35 13.22
N GLU A 191 -0.62 -16.50 12.08
CA GLU A 191 -1.16 -17.76 11.54
C GLU A 191 -1.93 -18.60 12.59
N PRO A 192 -2.97 -18.01 13.21
CA PRO A 192 -3.76 -18.72 14.21
C PRO A 192 -4.52 -19.94 13.66
N ASP A 193 -4.73 -19.98 12.34
CA ASP A 193 -5.33 -21.09 11.59
C ASP A 193 -4.37 -22.28 11.42
N MET A 194 -3.11 -22.19 11.87
CA MET A 194 -2.12 -23.26 11.74
C MET A 194 -1.69 -23.84 13.09
N SER A 195 -1.77 -25.18 13.23
CA SER A 195 -1.42 -25.91 14.45
C SER A 195 0.05 -25.76 14.87
N LYS A 196 0.96 -25.53 13.93
CA LYS A 196 2.39 -25.31 14.17
C LYS A 196 2.78 -23.84 14.38
N GLN A 197 1.82 -22.94 14.30
CA GLN A 197 2.01 -21.51 14.51
C GLN A 197 1.29 -21.05 15.79
N CYS A 198 0.63 -19.91 15.76
CA CYS A 198 -0.10 -19.38 16.90
C CYS A 198 -1.16 -20.37 17.44
N ASN A 199 -1.81 -21.13 16.58
CA ASN A 199 -2.80 -22.18 16.91
C ASN A 199 -3.84 -21.69 17.92
N MET A 200 -4.72 -20.83 17.48
CA MET A 200 -5.81 -20.25 18.26
C MET A 200 -7.10 -20.29 17.45
N SER A 201 -8.19 -20.68 18.10
CA SER A 201 -9.51 -20.61 17.47
C SER A 201 -9.98 -19.17 17.28
N VAL A 202 -10.97 -18.99 16.43
CA VAL A 202 -11.65 -17.68 16.21
C VAL A 202 -12.18 -17.13 17.54
N ASP A 203 -12.81 -17.99 18.36
CA ASP A 203 -13.37 -17.57 19.64
C ASP A 203 -12.31 -17.17 20.67
N GLU A 204 -11.19 -17.91 20.73
CA GLU A 204 -10.07 -17.53 21.60
C GLU A 204 -9.55 -16.13 21.25
N VAL A 205 -9.31 -15.85 19.96
CA VAL A 205 -8.80 -14.56 19.53
C VAL A 205 -9.85 -13.46 19.71
N PHE A 206 -11.10 -13.73 19.37
CA PHE A 206 -12.21 -12.78 19.56
C PHE A 206 -12.38 -12.38 21.05
N ASN A 207 -12.30 -13.33 21.97
CA ASN A 207 -12.39 -13.07 23.40
C ASN A 207 -11.21 -12.22 23.93
N LEU A 208 -10.05 -12.25 23.27
CA LEU A 208 -8.90 -11.39 23.60
C LEU A 208 -9.00 -10.01 22.94
N TRP A 209 -9.80 -9.85 21.89
CA TRP A 209 -9.80 -8.66 21.04
C TRP A 209 -10.14 -7.36 21.78
N PRO A 210 -11.02 -7.31 22.81
CA PRO A 210 -11.23 -6.10 23.59
C PRO A 210 -9.96 -5.55 24.27
N ALA A 211 -8.95 -6.40 24.48
CA ALA A 211 -7.66 -5.97 25.00
C ALA A 211 -6.73 -5.38 23.93
N MET A 212 -7.01 -5.65 22.65
CA MET A 212 -6.27 -5.10 21.52
C MET A 212 -6.71 -3.67 21.17
N MET A 213 -7.87 -3.22 21.68
CA MET A 213 -8.40 -1.88 21.39
C MET A 213 -7.60 -0.80 22.09
N ASN A 214 -6.95 0.08 21.32
CA ASN A 214 -6.17 1.21 21.81
C ASN A 214 -6.18 2.35 20.78
N ASP A 215 -6.63 3.53 21.17
CA ASP A 215 -6.79 4.66 20.24
C ASP A 215 -5.46 5.32 19.81
N ASN A 216 -4.35 4.96 20.44
CA ASN A 216 -3.04 5.58 20.22
C ASN A 216 -2.08 4.73 19.40
N ILE A 217 -2.48 3.53 18.98
CA ILE A 217 -1.68 2.63 18.15
C ILE A 217 -2.59 1.89 17.18
N ASN A 218 -2.14 1.71 15.94
CA ASN A 218 -2.90 0.98 14.92
C ASN A 218 -2.61 -0.52 15.06
N VAL A 219 -3.67 -1.32 15.16
CA VAL A 219 -3.60 -2.77 15.37
C VAL A 219 -4.01 -3.51 14.10
N SER A 220 -3.18 -4.44 13.62
CA SER A 220 -3.52 -5.29 12.48
C SER A 220 -4.65 -6.26 12.82
N SER A 221 -5.33 -6.78 11.79
CA SER A 221 -6.01 -8.07 11.94
C SER A 221 -5.01 -9.15 12.37
N PRO A 222 -5.46 -10.27 12.94
CA PRO A 222 -4.70 -11.50 12.90
C PRO A 222 -4.31 -11.80 11.45
N VAL A 223 -3.17 -12.42 11.23
CA VAL A 223 -2.76 -12.83 9.89
C VAL A 223 -2.85 -14.34 9.75
N THR A 224 -3.71 -14.83 8.88
CA THR A 224 -3.87 -16.27 8.62
C THR A 224 -2.93 -16.75 7.51
N ALA A 225 -2.50 -18.02 7.57
CA ALA A 225 -1.71 -18.66 6.51
C ALA A 225 -2.49 -18.72 5.18
N THR A 226 -3.81 -18.87 5.26
CA THR A 226 -4.71 -18.70 4.13
C THR A 226 -5.11 -17.22 4.01
N TRP A 227 -4.94 -16.62 2.83
CA TRP A 227 -5.24 -15.19 2.65
C TRP A 227 -6.70 -14.84 2.96
N PRO A 228 -6.99 -13.62 3.43
CA PRO A 228 -8.25 -13.24 4.10
C PRO A 228 -9.54 -13.56 3.35
N THR A 229 -9.55 -13.44 2.02
CA THR A 229 -10.77 -13.69 1.23
C THR A 229 -11.02 -15.15 0.89
N ALA A 230 -10.10 -16.05 1.23
CA ALA A 230 -10.19 -17.49 1.04
C ALA A 230 -10.22 -18.28 2.36
N SER A 231 -9.95 -17.64 3.49
CA SER A 231 -9.99 -18.25 4.82
C SER A 231 -11.44 -18.31 5.33
N GLU A 232 -12.21 -19.26 4.79
CA GLU A 232 -13.64 -19.44 5.09
C GLU A 232 -13.87 -19.96 6.52
N ASP A 233 -12.92 -20.72 7.05
CA ASP A 233 -13.04 -21.38 8.37
C ASP A 233 -12.44 -20.52 9.51
N TRP A 234 -11.65 -19.49 9.22
CA TRP A 234 -11.01 -18.71 10.27
C TRP A 234 -11.17 -17.18 10.10
N PHE A 235 -10.57 -16.58 9.08
CA PHE A 235 -10.48 -15.13 8.97
C PHE A 235 -11.85 -14.47 8.72
N ILE A 236 -12.65 -15.05 7.85
CA ILE A 236 -13.97 -14.52 7.53
C ILE A 236 -14.89 -14.55 8.77
N PRO A 237 -15.03 -15.67 9.51
CA PRO A 237 -15.80 -15.69 10.74
C PRO A 237 -15.28 -14.74 11.83
N PHE A 238 -13.95 -14.55 11.92
CA PHE A 238 -13.38 -13.57 12.84
C PHE A 238 -13.82 -12.15 12.51
N MET A 239 -13.69 -11.73 11.25
CA MET A 239 -14.11 -10.39 10.83
C MET A 239 -15.62 -10.17 10.94
N GLU A 240 -16.43 -11.19 10.67
CA GLU A 240 -17.88 -11.12 10.88
C GLU A 240 -18.24 -10.87 12.35
N LYS A 241 -17.50 -11.48 13.30
CA LYS A 241 -17.66 -11.20 14.74
C LYS A 241 -17.21 -9.78 15.11
N ILE A 242 -16.10 -9.30 14.55
CA ILE A 242 -15.61 -7.92 14.77
C ILE A 242 -16.63 -6.91 14.22
N ASP A 243 -17.13 -7.12 12.99
CA ASP A 243 -18.08 -6.20 12.35
C ASP A 243 -19.46 -6.18 13.08
N ALA A 244 -19.80 -7.23 13.82
CA ALA A 244 -21.02 -7.33 14.61
C ALA A 244 -20.93 -6.55 15.95
N ASP A 245 -19.73 -6.27 16.47
CA ASP A 245 -19.53 -5.55 17.73
C ASP A 245 -19.02 -4.12 17.46
N LYS A 246 -19.87 -3.13 17.74
CA LYS A 246 -19.56 -1.70 17.53
C LYS A 246 -18.38 -1.16 18.35
N ASN A 247 -17.95 -1.87 19.39
CA ASN A 247 -16.84 -1.48 20.24
C ASN A 247 -15.51 -2.05 19.78
N LEU A 248 -15.54 -2.97 18.80
CA LEU A 248 -14.36 -3.64 18.27
C LEU A 248 -14.08 -3.17 16.84
N ASP A 249 -12.83 -3.17 16.48
CA ASP A 249 -12.38 -2.84 15.13
C ASP A 249 -10.99 -3.41 14.87
N VAL A 250 -10.61 -3.40 13.60
CA VAL A 250 -9.27 -3.71 13.07
C VAL A 250 -8.81 -2.50 12.28
N ASP A 251 -7.61 -1.97 12.53
CA ASP A 251 -7.17 -0.77 11.83
C ASP A 251 -6.69 -1.06 10.40
N PHE A 252 -6.04 -2.19 10.20
CA PHE A 252 -5.57 -2.64 8.88
C PHE A 252 -5.57 -4.17 8.75
N ILE A 253 -5.68 -4.66 7.53
CA ILE A 253 -5.71 -6.09 7.23
C ILE A 253 -4.31 -6.58 6.89
N SER A 254 -3.80 -7.56 7.64
CA SER A 254 -2.56 -8.26 7.32
C SER A 254 -2.80 -9.45 6.40
N ILE A 255 -1.88 -9.67 5.44
CA ILE A 255 -1.95 -10.76 4.46
C ILE A 255 -0.65 -11.56 4.48
N HIS A 256 -0.77 -12.89 4.61
CA HIS A 256 0.23 -13.85 4.16
C HIS A 256 -0.24 -14.50 2.86
N CYS A 257 0.66 -14.63 1.89
CA CYS A 257 0.34 -15.38 0.69
C CYS A 257 1.61 -15.86 -0.03
N TYR A 258 1.68 -17.17 -0.22
CA TYR A 258 2.75 -17.84 -0.95
C TYR A 258 2.17 -18.49 -2.22
N PRO A 259 2.06 -17.75 -3.33
CA PRO A 259 1.46 -18.28 -4.56
C PRO A 259 2.17 -19.55 -5.05
N ASP A 260 1.40 -20.52 -5.52
CA ASP A 260 1.87 -21.82 -5.99
C ASP A 260 1.29 -22.20 -7.36
N GLY A 261 1.95 -23.12 -8.06
CA GLY A 261 1.42 -23.78 -9.25
C GLY A 261 1.40 -22.96 -10.54
N TRP A 262 2.18 -21.89 -10.66
CA TRP A 262 2.27 -21.04 -11.84
C TRP A 262 3.70 -21.02 -12.43
N ASP A 263 3.82 -21.18 -13.74
CA ASP A 263 5.11 -21.18 -14.44
C ASP A 263 5.70 -19.80 -14.69
N GLY A 264 4.91 -18.72 -14.58
CA GLY A 264 5.29 -17.36 -14.92
C GLY A 264 5.40 -16.43 -13.72
N GLY A 265 6.55 -15.80 -13.47
CA GLY A 265 6.73 -14.83 -12.40
C GLY A 265 5.81 -13.61 -12.53
N VAL A 266 5.61 -13.09 -13.75
CA VAL A 266 4.75 -11.91 -14.00
C VAL A 266 3.26 -12.24 -13.87
N GLU A 267 2.82 -13.40 -14.36
CA GLU A 267 1.44 -13.85 -14.23
C GLU A 267 1.07 -14.09 -12.77
N MET A 268 1.96 -14.67 -12.00
CA MET A 268 1.82 -14.89 -10.57
C MET A 268 1.73 -13.56 -9.80
N ALA A 269 2.59 -12.59 -10.09
CA ALA A 269 2.53 -11.26 -9.51
C ALA A 269 1.19 -10.56 -9.80
N THR A 270 0.70 -10.70 -11.03
CA THR A 270 -0.59 -10.14 -11.44
C THR A 270 -1.75 -10.80 -10.70
N TRP A 271 -1.73 -12.14 -10.60
CA TRP A 271 -2.75 -12.89 -9.88
C TRP A 271 -2.75 -12.51 -8.40
N PHE A 272 -1.58 -12.51 -7.76
CA PHE A 272 -1.46 -12.15 -6.35
C PHE A 272 -2.10 -10.79 -6.07
N VAL A 273 -1.75 -9.78 -6.86
CA VAL A 273 -2.29 -8.44 -6.64
C VAL A 273 -3.78 -8.36 -6.97
N THR A 274 -4.26 -8.95 -8.09
CA THR A 274 -5.66 -8.81 -8.51
C THR A 274 -6.63 -9.73 -7.81
N ASP A 275 -6.18 -10.91 -7.39
CA ASP A 275 -7.06 -11.95 -6.84
C ASP A 275 -6.92 -12.13 -5.33
N VAL A 276 -5.84 -11.67 -4.72
CA VAL A 276 -5.63 -11.66 -3.27
C VAL A 276 -5.76 -10.24 -2.73
N VAL A 277 -4.85 -9.35 -3.11
CA VAL A 277 -4.72 -8.01 -2.52
C VAL A 277 -5.91 -7.11 -2.89
N ASP A 278 -6.23 -6.98 -4.21
CA ASP A 278 -7.36 -6.15 -4.67
C ASP A 278 -8.70 -6.64 -4.11
N LYS A 279 -8.87 -7.97 -3.95
CA LYS A 279 -10.09 -8.52 -3.36
C LYS A 279 -10.21 -8.28 -1.86
N ALA A 280 -9.09 -8.33 -1.13
CA ALA A 280 -9.08 -7.99 0.29
C ALA A 280 -9.43 -6.50 0.49
N GLY A 281 -8.81 -5.60 -0.26
CA GLY A 281 -9.13 -4.18 -0.25
C GLY A 281 -10.59 -3.88 -0.64
N GLU A 282 -11.14 -4.58 -1.68
CA GLU A 282 -12.54 -4.46 -2.10
C GLU A 282 -13.53 -5.02 -1.06
N LYS A 283 -13.13 -5.98 -0.23
CA LYS A 283 -14.01 -6.62 0.75
C LYS A 283 -14.03 -5.88 2.08
N TYR A 284 -12.85 -5.54 2.60
CA TYR A 284 -12.74 -5.04 3.97
C TYR A 284 -12.68 -3.52 4.05
N HIS A 285 -12.37 -2.80 2.96
CA HIS A 285 -12.27 -1.33 2.91
C HIS A 285 -11.31 -0.73 3.95
N LYS A 286 -10.24 -1.44 4.26
CA LYS A 286 -9.20 -1.06 5.20
C LYS A 286 -7.83 -1.02 4.54
N PRO A 287 -6.85 -0.30 5.09
CA PRO A 287 -5.47 -0.40 4.65
C PRO A 287 -4.99 -1.86 4.64
N ILE A 288 -4.19 -2.21 3.65
CA ILE A 288 -3.65 -3.56 3.49
C ILE A 288 -2.16 -3.56 3.76
N TRP A 289 -1.73 -4.44 4.65
CA TRP A 289 -0.33 -4.79 4.85
C TRP A 289 -0.08 -6.21 4.38
N ILE A 290 0.93 -6.42 3.56
CA ILE A 290 1.37 -7.75 3.16
C ILE A 290 2.59 -8.06 4.00
N THR A 291 2.41 -8.78 5.10
CA THR A 291 3.47 -9.04 6.07
C THR A 291 4.37 -10.20 5.67
N GLU A 292 3.83 -11.18 4.95
CA GLU A 292 4.64 -12.22 4.35
C GLU A 292 4.15 -12.54 2.94
N PHE A 293 5.05 -12.45 1.99
CA PHE A 293 4.81 -12.99 0.66
C PHE A 293 6.12 -13.29 -0.04
N SER A 294 6.10 -14.35 -0.76
CA SER A 294 7.16 -14.77 -1.67
C SER A 294 6.54 -15.79 -2.61
N LYS A 295 7.29 -16.26 -3.58
CA LYS A 295 6.90 -17.51 -4.20
C LYS A 295 7.03 -18.66 -3.20
N ARG A 296 6.15 -19.67 -3.33
CA ARG A 296 6.11 -20.82 -2.41
C ARG A 296 7.48 -21.52 -2.33
N ILE A 297 8.00 -21.53 -1.12
CA ILE A 297 9.35 -22.00 -0.76
C ILE A 297 9.41 -23.49 -0.46
N PHE A 298 8.24 -24.12 -0.28
CA PHE A 298 8.12 -25.48 0.29
C PHE A 298 7.71 -26.53 -0.74
N SER A 299 7.62 -26.20 -2.04
CA SER A 299 7.18 -27.14 -3.06
C SER A 299 8.30 -27.54 -4.00
N SER A 300 8.25 -28.78 -4.48
CA SER A 300 9.10 -29.31 -5.56
C SER A 300 8.96 -28.52 -6.89
N ASN A 301 7.89 -27.73 -7.01
CA ASN A 301 7.61 -26.85 -8.14
C ASN A 301 8.08 -25.41 -7.92
N ALA A 302 9.14 -25.20 -7.14
CA ALA A 302 9.73 -23.87 -6.97
C ALA A 302 10.10 -23.25 -8.32
N LEU A 303 9.76 -21.97 -8.53
CA LEU A 303 10.25 -21.23 -9.69
C LEU A 303 11.78 -21.18 -9.67
N SER A 304 12.39 -21.12 -10.82
CA SER A 304 13.81 -20.80 -10.93
C SER A 304 14.11 -19.43 -10.33
N ALA A 305 15.35 -19.19 -9.92
CA ALA A 305 15.79 -17.91 -9.39
C ALA A 305 15.41 -16.74 -10.33
N LYS A 306 15.59 -16.92 -11.64
CA LYS A 306 15.19 -15.95 -12.66
C LYS A 306 13.69 -15.63 -12.63
N LYS A 307 12.82 -16.62 -12.53
CA LYS A 307 11.37 -16.39 -12.48
C LYS A 307 10.92 -15.80 -11.15
N THR A 308 11.61 -16.10 -10.07
CA THR A 308 11.41 -15.44 -8.77
C THR A 308 11.80 -13.97 -8.86
N ALA A 309 12.91 -13.63 -9.49
CA ALA A 309 13.30 -12.25 -9.76
C ALA A 309 12.28 -11.53 -10.67
N GLU A 310 11.74 -12.20 -11.68
CA GLU A 310 10.65 -11.67 -12.53
C GLU A 310 9.37 -11.38 -11.71
N PHE A 311 9.04 -12.26 -10.75
CA PHE A 311 7.91 -12.03 -9.83
C PHE A 311 8.11 -10.76 -9.01
N TRP A 312 9.24 -10.61 -8.34
CA TRP A 312 9.54 -9.43 -7.53
C TRP A 312 9.55 -8.15 -8.35
N LYS A 313 10.17 -8.19 -9.54
CA LYS A 313 10.20 -7.04 -10.45
C LYS A 313 8.80 -6.60 -10.90
N ALA A 314 7.88 -7.53 -11.03
CA ALA A 314 6.52 -7.26 -11.48
C ALA A 314 5.58 -6.87 -10.34
N VAL A 315 5.72 -7.47 -9.15
CA VAL A 315 4.77 -7.30 -8.04
C VAL A 315 4.92 -5.97 -7.35
N MET A 316 6.16 -5.52 -7.08
CA MET A 316 6.41 -4.31 -6.30
C MET A 316 5.79 -3.04 -6.93
N PRO A 317 5.94 -2.75 -8.24
CA PRO A 317 5.26 -1.62 -8.86
C PRO A 317 3.74 -1.71 -8.80
N LEU A 318 3.19 -2.94 -8.86
CA LEU A 318 1.76 -3.14 -8.76
C LEU A 318 1.23 -2.83 -7.35
N LEU A 319 2.00 -3.16 -6.31
CA LEU A 319 1.65 -2.83 -4.93
C LEU A 319 1.78 -1.33 -4.66
N ASP A 320 2.81 -0.68 -5.18
CA ASP A 320 3.01 0.76 -5.02
C ASP A 320 1.90 1.60 -5.68
N GLU A 321 1.33 1.11 -6.79
CA GLU A 321 0.20 1.76 -7.47
C GLU A 321 -1.14 1.68 -6.70
N ARG A 322 -1.25 0.89 -5.63
CA ARG A 322 -2.47 0.71 -4.84
C ARG A 322 -2.46 1.64 -3.63
N GLU A 323 -3.30 2.65 -3.62
CA GLU A 323 -3.38 3.61 -2.52
C GLU A 323 -3.76 2.95 -1.18
N TYR A 324 -4.57 1.87 -1.22
CA TYR A 324 -4.96 1.12 -0.03
C TYR A 324 -3.92 0.09 0.43
N VAL A 325 -2.90 -0.23 -0.37
CA VAL A 325 -1.73 -0.97 0.11
C VAL A 325 -0.82 0.01 0.82
N GLU A 326 -0.68 -0.17 2.11
CA GLU A 326 0.13 0.72 2.94
C GLU A 326 1.56 0.20 3.04
N ARG A 327 1.74 -1.09 3.31
CA ARG A 327 3.07 -1.70 3.46
C ARG A 327 3.13 -3.12 2.89
N TYR A 328 4.33 -3.54 2.52
CA TYR A 328 4.62 -4.93 2.18
C TYR A 328 6.02 -5.32 2.63
N ALA A 329 6.17 -6.55 3.14
CA ALA A 329 7.42 -7.16 3.56
C ALA A 329 7.72 -8.42 2.77
N GLY A 330 8.85 -8.45 2.09
CA GLY A 330 9.35 -9.67 1.49
C GLY A 330 9.67 -10.71 2.56
N PHE A 331 9.21 -11.95 2.35
CA PHE A 331 9.59 -13.05 3.23
C PHE A 331 10.92 -13.63 2.82
N CYS A 332 11.82 -13.68 3.78
CA CYS A 332 13.23 -13.99 3.63
C CYS A 332 13.52 -15.46 3.88
N PHE A 333 13.73 -16.23 2.83
CA PHE A 333 14.27 -17.60 2.98
C PHE A 333 15.64 -17.73 2.34
N ASN A 334 16.50 -18.56 2.95
CA ASN A 334 17.85 -18.85 2.50
C ASN A 334 17.89 -19.87 1.35
N ASN A 335 17.02 -19.72 0.37
CA ASN A 335 16.92 -20.60 -0.77
C ASN A 335 17.23 -19.83 -2.05
N GLU A 336 18.21 -20.33 -2.84
CA GLU A 336 18.64 -19.66 -4.08
C GLU A 336 17.51 -19.47 -5.12
N ALA A 337 16.50 -20.36 -5.11
CA ALA A 337 15.40 -20.29 -6.05
C ALA A 337 14.28 -19.33 -5.61
N THR A 338 14.08 -19.15 -4.31
CA THR A 338 12.88 -18.47 -3.77
C THR A 338 13.16 -17.42 -2.72
N GLY A 339 14.34 -17.45 -2.08
CA GLY A 339 14.74 -16.49 -1.08
C GLY A 339 15.27 -15.19 -1.67
N LEU A 340 15.32 -14.16 -0.86
CA LEU A 340 15.96 -12.88 -1.19
C LEU A 340 17.46 -12.91 -0.88
N TRP A 341 17.90 -13.72 0.10
CA TRP A 341 19.31 -13.90 0.44
C TRP A 341 19.57 -15.24 1.13
N LEU A 342 20.85 -15.59 1.24
CA LEU A 342 21.32 -16.74 1.98
C LEU A 342 21.59 -16.35 3.44
N TYR A 343 20.90 -16.91 4.40
CA TYR A 343 20.97 -16.56 5.82
C TYR A 343 22.40 -16.51 6.38
N LYS A 344 23.17 -17.57 6.19
CA LYS A 344 24.52 -17.68 6.80
C LYS A 344 25.50 -16.65 6.28
N THR A 345 25.38 -16.20 5.04
CA THR A 345 26.32 -15.32 4.37
C THR A 345 25.78 -13.92 4.18
N GLY A 346 24.47 -13.71 4.19
CA GLY A 346 23.81 -12.46 3.79
C GLY A 346 23.95 -12.15 2.29
N LYS A 347 24.50 -13.10 1.49
CA LYS A 347 24.63 -12.92 0.05
C LYS A 347 23.25 -12.86 -0.59
N LEU A 348 23.03 -11.83 -1.40
CA LEU A 348 21.79 -11.68 -2.14
C LEU A 348 21.67 -12.73 -3.24
N THR A 349 20.45 -13.17 -3.48
CA THR A 349 20.08 -13.94 -4.68
C THR A 349 19.73 -12.94 -5.81
N GLU A 350 19.49 -13.45 -7.03
CA GLU A 350 18.98 -12.61 -8.12
C GLU A 350 17.67 -11.87 -7.73
N ALA A 351 16.79 -12.55 -7.02
CA ALA A 351 15.57 -11.97 -6.47
C ALA A 351 15.88 -10.90 -5.40
N GLY A 352 16.86 -11.15 -4.56
CA GLY A 352 17.34 -10.21 -3.54
C GLY A 352 17.92 -8.94 -4.14
N GLU A 353 18.68 -9.05 -5.23
CA GLU A 353 19.19 -7.89 -5.97
C GLU A 353 18.06 -7.06 -6.57
N VAL A 354 17.07 -7.70 -7.19
CA VAL A 354 15.87 -7.02 -7.70
C VAL A 354 15.12 -6.31 -6.56
N TYR A 355 14.98 -6.97 -5.40
CA TYR A 355 14.30 -6.38 -4.25
C TYR A 355 15.07 -5.17 -3.70
N ARG A 356 16.39 -5.29 -3.54
CA ARG A 356 17.28 -4.20 -3.10
C ARG A 356 17.19 -2.99 -4.01
N ASP A 357 17.28 -3.21 -5.33
CA ASP A 357 17.42 -2.14 -6.33
C ASP A 357 16.08 -1.49 -6.69
N TYR A 358 14.96 -2.09 -6.29
CA TYR A 358 13.65 -1.51 -6.51
C TYR A 358 13.37 -0.31 -5.61
N GLY A 359 12.88 0.76 -6.23
CA GLY A 359 12.10 1.82 -5.59
C GLY A 359 12.82 2.61 -4.50
N ASN A 360 13.83 3.41 -4.88
CA ASN A 360 14.16 4.57 -4.06
C ASN A 360 13.75 5.83 -4.83
N PRO A 361 12.85 6.63 -4.27
CA PRO A 361 12.79 8.03 -4.67
C PRO A 361 14.21 8.59 -4.52
N LYS A 362 14.76 9.17 -5.58
CA LYS A 362 16.11 9.78 -5.50
C LYS A 362 16.05 10.88 -4.45
N ILE A 363 16.69 10.66 -3.33
CA ILE A 363 17.02 11.73 -2.38
C ILE A 363 18.13 12.52 -3.04
N ASN A 364 17.83 13.70 -3.53
CA ASN A 364 18.86 14.58 -4.08
C ASN A 364 19.74 15.06 -2.92
N ASN A 365 20.93 14.51 -2.82
CA ASN A 365 21.96 14.94 -1.87
C ASN A 365 22.65 16.26 -2.30
N ASP A 366 22.08 16.99 -3.24
CA ASP A 366 22.65 18.25 -3.73
C ASP A 366 22.00 19.46 -3.03
N THR A 367 22.30 19.61 -1.74
CA THR A 367 22.32 20.95 -1.12
C THR A 367 23.77 21.35 -0.88
N LYS A 368 24.49 21.63 -1.94
CA LYS A 368 25.60 22.60 -1.88
C LYS A 368 24.98 23.97 -2.07
N ASN A 369 25.10 24.79 -1.03
CA ASN A 369 24.96 26.22 -1.12
C ASN A 369 25.87 26.73 -2.25
N ASP A 370 25.29 27.20 -3.32
CA ASP A 370 26.00 28.00 -4.31
C ASP A 370 25.18 29.27 -4.58
N GLU A 371 25.43 30.27 -3.75
CA GLU A 371 25.17 31.64 -4.12
C GLU A 371 26.26 32.07 -5.11
N THR A 372 25.94 32.00 -6.38
CA THR A 372 26.55 32.89 -7.37
C THR A 372 25.58 33.15 -8.50
N THR A 373 25.14 34.38 -8.53
CA THR A 373 24.43 35.03 -9.61
C THR A 373 25.13 34.81 -10.96
N LYS A 374 24.49 34.07 -11.88
CA LYS A 374 24.72 34.23 -13.32
C LYS A 374 23.42 34.03 -14.09
N LYS A 375 23.12 35.03 -14.91
CA LYS A 375 22.06 35.18 -15.90
C LYS A 375 21.94 33.95 -16.80
N PRO A 376 20.72 33.50 -17.18
CA PRO A 376 20.57 32.26 -17.96
C PRO A 376 20.96 32.47 -19.41
N GLU A 377 21.95 31.74 -19.85
CA GLU A 377 22.20 31.45 -21.25
C GLU A 377 21.21 30.41 -21.76
N THR A 378 20.57 30.72 -22.85
CA THR A 378 19.61 29.91 -23.58
C THR A 378 20.32 28.72 -24.23
N THR A 379 20.34 27.57 -23.59
CA THR A 379 20.66 26.30 -24.26
C THR A 379 19.40 25.46 -24.38
N THR A 380 18.98 25.29 -25.61
CA THR A 380 17.91 24.42 -26.07
C THR A 380 18.15 22.99 -25.58
N LYS A 381 17.59 22.61 -24.44
CA LYS A 381 17.52 21.19 -24.04
C LYS A 381 16.42 20.54 -24.85
N ALA A 382 16.82 19.54 -25.63
CA ALA A 382 15.92 18.63 -26.34
C ALA A 382 14.77 18.22 -25.43
N GLN A 383 13.58 18.65 -25.75
CA GLN A 383 12.33 18.24 -25.09
C GLN A 383 12.19 16.72 -25.28
N VAL A 384 12.28 16.00 -24.16
CA VAL A 384 11.78 14.62 -24.11
C VAL A 384 10.30 14.68 -24.50
N PRO A 385 9.86 14.00 -25.56
CA PRO A 385 8.50 14.14 -26.03
C PRO A 385 7.53 13.71 -24.92
N ILE A 386 6.75 14.65 -24.42
CA ILE A 386 5.56 14.40 -23.60
C ILE A 386 4.73 13.36 -24.38
N ALA A 387 4.46 12.22 -23.76
CA ALA A 387 3.68 11.15 -24.38
C ALA A 387 2.38 11.75 -24.93
N LYS A 388 2.27 11.84 -26.27
CA LYS A 388 1.07 12.33 -26.95
C LYS A 388 -0.15 11.65 -26.35
N ASN A 389 -1.13 12.42 -25.89
CA ASN A 389 -2.39 11.99 -25.29
C ASN A 389 -3.05 10.88 -26.13
N VAL A 390 -2.86 9.62 -25.75
CA VAL A 390 -3.51 8.49 -26.43
C VAL A 390 -4.94 8.40 -25.93
N LYS A 391 -5.86 9.11 -26.58
CA LYS A 391 -7.30 8.91 -26.32
C LYS A 391 -7.74 7.63 -27.02
N LEU A 392 -8.24 6.64 -26.26
CA LEU A 392 -8.86 5.46 -26.79
C LEU A 392 -10.33 5.71 -27.09
N ALA A 393 -10.76 5.38 -28.29
CA ALA A 393 -12.18 5.40 -28.63
C ALA A 393 -12.97 4.44 -27.75
N ARG A 394 -14.23 4.76 -27.49
CA ARG A 394 -15.15 3.92 -26.71
C ARG A 394 -15.28 2.54 -27.38
N ALA A 395 -15.06 1.46 -26.63
CA ALA A 395 -15.27 0.12 -27.13
C ALA A 395 -16.74 -0.12 -27.52
N LYS A 396 -17.00 -1.00 -28.49
CA LYS A 396 -18.35 -1.39 -28.91
C LYS A 396 -18.48 -2.92 -28.84
N VAL A 397 -19.42 -3.41 -28.04
CA VAL A 397 -19.83 -4.82 -28.03
C VAL A 397 -20.76 -5.05 -29.23
N VAL A 398 -20.23 -5.71 -30.27
CA VAL A 398 -20.98 -5.98 -31.51
C VAL A 398 -21.98 -7.11 -31.29
N LYS A 399 -21.52 -8.23 -30.74
CA LYS A 399 -22.36 -9.43 -30.52
C LYS A 399 -22.06 -10.01 -29.14
N ALA A 400 -23.09 -10.43 -28.43
CA ALA A 400 -23.00 -11.21 -27.20
C ALA A 400 -24.11 -12.25 -27.20
N THR A 401 -23.76 -13.53 -27.25
CA THR A 401 -24.71 -14.65 -27.37
C THR A 401 -24.39 -15.77 -26.40
N LYS A 402 -25.44 -16.52 -26.02
CA LYS A 402 -25.36 -17.68 -25.15
C LYS A 402 -26.47 -18.65 -25.52
N SER A 403 -26.20 -19.96 -25.58
CA SER A 403 -27.25 -20.99 -25.68
C SER A 403 -27.97 -21.14 -24.34
N LYS A 404 -29.28 -21.51 -24.36
CA LYS A 404 -30.17 -21.54 -23.19
C LYS A 404 -29.56 -22.29 -21.98
N LYS A 405 -29.09 -23.52 -22.20
CA LYS A 405 -28.49 -24.38 -21.15
C LYS A 405 -26.96 -24.15 -20.97
N SER A 406 -26.29 -23.34 -21.80
CA SER A 406 -24.85 -23.17 -21.79
C SER A 406 -24.38 -22.22 -20.69
N ARG A 407 -23.22 -22.50 -20.10
CA ARG A 407 -22.48 -21.61 -19.21
C ARG A 407 -21.40 -20.82 -19.97
N LYS A 408 -21.45 -20.80 -21.31
CA LYS A 408 -20.52 -20.11 -22.21
C LYS A 408 -21.19 -18.89 -22.81
N VAL A 409 -20.56 -17.72 -22.72
CA VAL A 409 -20.99 -16.48 -23.40
C VAL A 409 -19.96 -16.14 -24.46
N ARG A 410 -20.40 -16.10 -25.73
CA ARG A 410 -19.58 -15.67 -26.88
C ARG A 410 -19.73 -14.17 -27.09
N ILE A 411 -18.63 -13.46 -27.19
CA ILE A 411 -18.59 -12.00 -27.31
C ILE A 411 -17.73 -11.60 -28.50
N THR A 412 -18.22 -10.61 -29.25
CA THR A 412 -17.48 -9.97 -30.34
C THR A 412 -17.47 -8.46 -30.09
N LEU A 413 -16.28 -7.86 -30.12
CA LEU A 413 -16.06 -6.43 -30.00
C LEU A 413 -15.67 -5.83 -31.37
N LYS A 414 -15.93 -4.54 -31.58
CA LYS A 414 -15.32 -3.78 -32.67
C LYS A 414 -13.88 -3.45 -32.27
N LYS A 415 -12.91 -3.68 -33.18
CA LYS A 415 -11.50 -3.31 -32.94
C LYS A 415 -11.39 -1.80 -32.71
N VAL A 416 -10.64 -1.40 -31.70
CA VAL A 416 -10.36 0.01 -31.37
C VAL A 416 -8.91 0.30 -31.74
N LYS A 417 -8.68 1.34 -32.55
CA LYS A 417 -7.32 1.76 -32.95
C LYS A 417 -6.49 2.08 -31.70
N LYS A 418 -5.26 1.63 -31.68
CA LYS A 418 -4.30 1.75 -30.55
C LYS A 418 -4.65 0.90 -29.30
N ALA A 419 -5.77 0.14 -29.28
CA ALA A 419 -6.04 -0.78 -28.18
C ALA A 419 -5.19 -2.06 -28.32
N THR A 420 -4.53 -2.46 -27.24
CA THR A 420 -3.75 -3.71 -27.15
C THR A 420 -4.54 -4.83 -26.49
N LYS A 421 -5.45 -4.46 -25.59
CA LYS A 421 -6.32 -5.38 -24.83
C LYS A 421 -7.71 -4.77 -24.65
N TYR A 422 -8.65 -5.57 -24.16
CA TYR A 422 -10.01 -5.14 -23.79
C TYR A 422 -10.39 -5.71 -22.44
N GLN A 423 -10.83 -4.87 -21.51
CA GLN A 423 -11.47 -5.33 -20.29
C GLN A 423 -12.96 -5.53 -20.56
N VAL A 424 -13.49 -6.68 -20.18
CA VAL A 424 -14.89 -7.07 -20.44
C VAL A 424 -15.52 -7.55 -19.16
N GLN A 425 -16.71 -7.02 -18.87
CA GLN A 425 -17.49 -7.37 -17.69
C GLN A 425 -18.85 -7.94 -18.08
N ILE A 426 -19.30 -8.92 -17.29
CA ILE A 426 -20.65 -9.52 -17.40
C ILE A 426 -21.37 -9.40 -16.07
N SER A 427 -22.66 -8.99 -16.10
CA SER A 427 -23.51 -8.83 -14.92
C SER A 427 -24.93 -9.36 -15.18
N LYS A 428 -25.68 -9.69 -14.13
CA LYS A 428 -27.13 -9.97 -14.19
C LYS A 428 -27.97 -8.70 -14.29
N LYS A 429 -27.47 -7.56 -13.81
CA LYS A 429 -28.18 -6.26 -13.80
C LYS A 429 -27.51 -5.28 -14.78
N LYS A 430 -28.29 -4.47 -15.48
CA LYS A 430 -27.83 -3.47 -16.47
C LYS A 430 -26.94 -2.41 -15.83
N ALA A 431 -27.14 -2.09 -14.58
CA ALA A 431 -26.36 -1.11 -13.82
C ALA A 431 -24.95 -1.58 -13.39
N PHE A 432 -24.62 -2.88 -13.53
CA PHE A 432 -23.33 -3.46 -13.13
C PHE A 432 -22.96 -3.23 -11.65
N LYS A 433 -23.95 -3.07 -10.75
CA LYS A 433 -23.69 -3.00 -9.29
C LYS A 433 -23.02 -4.28 -8.76
N LYS A 434 -23.29 -5.46 -9.38
CA LYS A 434 -22.61 -6.73 -9.12
C LYS A 434 -22.11 -7.33 -10.43
N VAL A 435 -20.78 -7.46 -10.56
CA VAL A 435 -20.11 -8.05 -11.73
C VAL A 435 -19.90 -9.54 -11.49
N LEU A 436 -20.35 -10.38 -12.41
CA LEU A 436 -20.19 -11.84 -12.32
C LEU A 436 -18.85 -12.31 -12.87
N VAL A 437 -18.35 -11.64 -13.91
CA VAL A 437 -17.10 -11.95 -14.58
C VAL A 437 -16.48 -10.65 -15.07
N SER A 438 -15.21 -10.43 -14.72
CA SER A 438 -14.36 -9.37 -15.27
C SER A 438 -13.09 -10.02 -15.80
N LYS A 439 -12.80 -9.85 -17.09
CA LYS A 439 -11.56 -10.40 -17.72
C LYS A 439 -10.98 -9.43 -18.73
N THR A 440 -9.66 -9.42 -18.82
CA THR A 440 -8.91 -8.72 -19.86
C THR A 440 -8.55 -9.69 -20.98
N VAL A 441 -8.83 -9.33 -22.23
CA VAL A 441 -8.63 -10.17 -23.41
C VAL A 441 -7.86 -9.42 -24.50
N LYS A 442 -6.99 -10.11 -25.25
CA LYS A 442 -6.26 -9.54 -26.42
C LYS A 442 -7.11 -9.60 -27.69
N LYS A 443 -7.89 -10.66 -27.87
CA LYS A 443 -8.70 -10.91 -29.07
C LYS A 443 -10.05 -10.18 -29.00
N VAL A 444 -10.59 -9.74 -30.14
CA VAL A 444 -11.92 -9.11 -30.24
C VAL A 444 -13.07 -10.12 -30.31
N LYS A 445 -12.78 -11.38 -30.58
CA LYS A 445 -13.76 -12.50 -30.55
C LYS A 445 -13.27 -13.51 -29.51
N PHE A 446 -14.08 -13.80 -28.51
CA PHE A 446 -13.73 -14.71 -27.42
C PHE A 446 -14.97 -15.30 -26.75
N THR A 447 -14.74 -16.32 -25.89
CA THR A 447 -15.82 -17.01 -25.15
C THR A 447 -15.42 -17.07 -23.68
N PHE A 448 -16.32 -16.61 -22.81
CA PHE A 448 -16.21 -16.85 -21.36
C PHE A 448 -16.99 -18.09 -20.97
N LYS A 449 -16.37 -18.95 -20.14
CA LYS A 449 -16.99 -20.10 -19.50
C LYS A 449 -16.93 -19.92 -18.01
N SER A 450 -18.08 -19.94 -17.30
CA SER A 450 -18.15 -19.84 -15.84
C SER A 450 -19.46 -20.38 -15.34
N ARG A 451 -19.47 -21.05 -14.18
CA ARG A 451 -20.70 -21.45 -13.47
C ARG A 451 -21.60 -20.26 -13.16
N LYS A 452 -21.02 -19.08 -12.88
CA LYS A 452 -21.71 -17.81 -12.61
C LYS A 452 -22.52 -17.27 -13.81
N LEU A 453 -22.29 -17.78 -15.03
CA LEU A 453 -23.00 -17.39 -16.26
C LEU A 453 -24.25 -18.22 -16.53
N SER A 454 -24.74 -18.95 -15.53
CA SER A 454 -26.09 -19.55 -15.54
C SER A 454 -27.14 -18.44 -15.40
N GLY A 455 -28.28 -18.59 -16.05
CA GLY A 455 -29.41 -17.63 -15.97
C GLY A 455 -29.88 -17.10 -17.32
N LYS A 456 -31.08 -16.55 -17.30
CA LYS A 456 -31.77 -16.11 -18.52
C LYS A 456 -31.40 -14.70 -18.99
N THR A 457 -30.94 -13.83 -18.09
CA THR A 457 -30.60 -12.45 -18.44
C THR A 457 -29.17 -12.10 -17.99
N LEU A 458 -28.34 -11.70 -18.95
CA LEU A 458 -26.97 -11.25 -18.74
C LEU A 458 -26.72 -9.99 -19.57
N TYR A 459 -25.89 -9.12 -19.05
CA TYR A 459 -25.45 -7.88 -19.68
C TYR A 459 -23.94 -7.87 -19.79
N VAL A 460 -23.42 -7.27 -20.87
CA VAL A 460 -21.99 -7.15 -21.18
C VAL A 460 -21.64 -5.68 -21.40
N ARG A 461 -20.51 -5.26 -20.87
CA ARG A 461 -19.82 -4.01 -21.25
C ARG A 461 -18.34 -4.29 -21.47
N ALA A 462 -17.69 -3.46 -22.28
CA ALA A 462 -16.27 -3.56 -22.54
C ALA A 462 -15.62 -2.18 -22.60
N ARG A 463 -14.35 -2.09 -22.27
CA ARG A 463 -13.52 -0.90 -22.55
C ARG A 463 -12.20 -1.31 -23.19
N ALA A 464 -11.68 -0.44 -24.04
CA ALA A 464 -10.37 -0.63 -24.66
C ALA A 464 -9.26 -0.29 -23.67
N ILE A 465 -8.14 -0.99 -23.78
CA ILE A 465 -6.93 -0.75 -23.00
C ILE A 465 -5.77 -0.63 -23.97
N ALA A 466 -4.91 0.36 -23.79
CA ALA A 466 -3.60 0.48 -24.41
C ALA A 466 -2.54 0.68 -23.34
N TYR A 467 -1.29 0.45 -23.70
CA TYR A 467 -0.13 0.75 -22.87
C TYR A 467 0.79 1.70 -23.61
N VAL A 468 1.18 2.79 -22.99
CA VAL A 468 2.17 3.75 -23.50
C VAL A 468 3.29 3.85 -22.47
N LYS A 469 4.49 3.46 -22.83
CA LYS A 469 5.65 3.42 -21.90
C LYS A 469 5.30 2.75 -20.55
N LYS A 470 4.68 1.56 -20.58
CA LYS A 470 4.17 0.79 -19.44
C LYS A 470 2.94 1.37 -18.71
N THR A 471 2.49 2.59 -19.02
CA THR A 471 1.29 3.18 -18.41
C THR A 471 0.04 2.64 -19.09
N LYS A 472 -0.89 2.08 -18.29
CA LYS A 472 -2.17 1.57 -18.75
C LYS A 472 -3.14 2.71 -19.00
N ILE A 473 -3.58 2.86 -20.23
CA ILE A 473 -4.63 3.80 -20.62
C ILE A 473 -5.93 3.03 -20.84
N SER A 474 -6.98 3.41 -20.13
CA SER A 474 -8.31 2.79 -20.26
C SER A 474 -9.29 3.74 -20.95
N GLY A 475 -9.94 3.27 -22.01
CA GLY A 475 -11.01 3.99 -22.67
C GLY A 475 -12.32 3.94 -21.87
N LYS A 476 -13.29 4.78 -22.24
CA LYS A 476 -14.64 4.75 -21.64
C LYS A 476 -15.34 3.41 -21.87
N TRP A 477 -16.15 2.96 -20.90
CA TRP A 477 -16.97 1.75 -21.04
C TRP A 477 -17.93 1.86 -22.23
N SER A 478 -18.13 0.75 -22.94
CA SER A 478 -19.12 0.63 -24.00
C SER A 478 -20.55 0.90 -23.48
N LYS A 479 -21.47 1.19 -24.41
CA LYS A 479 -22.90 0.99 -24.09
C LYS A 479 -23.10 -0.47 -23.68
N VAL A 480 -23.96 -0.69 -22.67
CA VAL A 480 -24.28 -2.03 -22.13
C VAL A 480 -25.07 -2.80 -23.17
N LYS A 481 -24.70 -4.05 -23.43
CA LYS A 481 -25.41 -4.94 -24.35
C LYS A 481 -26.01 -6.13 -23.60
N LYS A 482 -27.32 -6.40 -23.80
CA LYS A 482 -27.97 -7.61 -23.31
C LYS A 482 -27.46 -8.82 -24.10
N VAL A 483 -27.16 -9.92 -23.40
CA VAL A 483 -26.75 -11.18 -24.06
C VAL A 483 -27.97 -11.81 -24.71
N LYS A 484 -27.89 -12.06 -26.02
CA LYS A 484 -28.96 -12.77 -26.74
C LYS A 484 -28.85 -14.27 -26.44
N ILE A 485 -29.94 -14.84 -25.94
CA ILE A 485 -30.07 -16.28 -25.77
C ILE A 485 -30.44 -16.89 -27.15
N THR A 486 -29.69 -17.89 -27.56
CA THR A 486 -29.87 -18.57 -28.84
C THR A 486 -30.10 -20.06 -28.62
N GLY A 487 -30.99 -20.66 -29.43
CA GLY A 487 -31.34 -22.09 -29.39
C GLY A 487 -32.40 -22.45 -28.35
N LYS A 488 -33.16 -23.48 -28.68
CA LYS A 488 -34.15 -24.15 -27.82
C LYS A 488 -33.55 -24.81 -26.59
#